data_eb8b8a4b7ce3eb306d1c6a1df54ea716
#
_entry.id   eb8b8a4b7ce3eb306d1c6a1df54ea716
#
_cell.length_a   1.000
_cell.length_b   1.000
_cell.length_c   1.000
_cell.angle_alpha   90.00
_cell.angle_beta   90.00
_cell.angle_gamma   90.00
#
_symmetry.space_group_name_H-M   'P 1'
#
loop_
_entity.id
_entity.type
_entity.pdbx_description
1 polymer ?
#
loop_
_entity_poly.entity_id
_entity_poly.type
_entity_poly.pdbx_seq_one_letter_code
_entity_poly.pdbx_strand_id
1 'polypeptide(L)'
;LRTSWVYSQFGRNFLKTMLRLMAEKDSLNVVDDQIGTPTSTWGLARCIDAALQQKATGILHWSDAGVASWYDFAVAIQDEALRAGLLQKAVPIKPIPGTAYPTPAKRPSFSVLDKRDTIAQLHCEPAHWRHELIDVINAMRSS
;
A
#
# COMPACT_ATOMS: atom_id res chain seq x y z
N LEU A 1 -4.16 12.94 -11.96
CA LEU A 1 -3.85 12.45 -10.62
C LEU A 1 -2.65 11.51 -10.68
N ARG A 2 -1.63 11.75 -9.83
CA ARG A 2 -0.46 10.89 -9.64
C ARG A 2 -0.59 10.16 -8.31
N THR A 3 -0.25 8.88 -8.29
CA THR A 3 -0.34 8.03 -7.10
C THR A 3 0.81 7.01 -7.08
N SER A 4 0.97 6.29 -5.96
CA SER A 4 2.01 5.28 -5.77
C SER A 4 1.49 4.10 -4.95
N TRP A 5 2.14 2.93 -5.08
CA TRP A 5 1.94 1.73 -4.26
C TRP A 5 0.47 1.30 -4.12
N VAL A 6 -0.27 1.35 -5.22
CA VAL A 6 -1.72 1.05 -5.23
C VAL A 6 -1.97 -0.43 -4.97
N TYR A 7 -2.89 -0.73 -4.05
CA TYR A 7 -3.33 -2.09 -3.75
C TYR A 7 -4.84 -2.17 -3.51
N SER A 8 -5.38 -3.37 -3.64
CA SER A 8 -6.80 -3.66 -3.36
C SER A 8 -7.02 -5.16 -3.11
N GLN A 9 -8.26 -5.54 -2.74
CA GLN A 9 -8.69 -6.94 -2.73
C GLN A 9 -8.77 -7.55 -4.13
N PHE A 10 -8.81 -6.74 -5.19
CA PHE A 10 -8.95 -7.18 -6.58
C PHE A 10 -7.63 -7.14 -7.35
N GLY A 11 -7.58 -7.88 -8.46
CA GLY A 11 -6.46 -7.83 -9.42
C GLY A 11 -5.14 -8.36 -8.87
N ARG A 12 -4.03 -7.95 -9.50
CA ARG A 12 -2.65 -8.29 -9.09
C ARG A 12 -2.01 -7.07 -8.42
N ASN A 13 -1.54 -7.24 -7.20
CA ASN A 13 -0.86 -6.18 -6.44
C ASN A 13 0.04 -6.79 -5.35
N PHE A 14 0.77 -5.93 -4.63
CA PHE A 14 1.72 -6.35 -3.60
C PHE A 14 1.04 -7.10 -2.44
N LEU A 15 -0.11 -6.62 -1.94
CA LEU A 15 -0.88 -7.27 -0.88
C LEU A 15 -1.17 -8.74 -1.23
N LYS A 16 -1.78 -8.99 -2.40
CA LYS A 16 -2.15 -10.35 -2.83
C LYS A 16 -0.92 -11.22 -3.11
N THR A 17 0.15 -10.62 -3.62
CA THR A 17 1.43 -11.32 -3.82
C THR A 17 2.01 -11.78 -2.48
N MET A 18 2.04 -10.90 -1.47
CA MET A 18 2.54 -11.24 -0.13
C MET A 18 1.70 -12.33 0.52
N LEU A 19 0.38 -12.22 0.51
CA LEU A 19 -0.51 -13.26 1.06
C LEU A 19 -0.25 -14.64 0.43
N ARG A 20 -0.12 -14.69 -0.89
CA ARG A 20 0.19 -15.95 -1.60
C ARG A 20 1.57 -16.48 -1.21
N LEU A 21 2.60 -15.64 -1.21
CA LEU A 21 3.96 -16.07 -0.87
C LEU A 21 4.07 -16.53 0.60
N MET A 22 3.38 -15.86 1.54
CA MET A 22 3.32 -16.26 2.95
C MET A 22 2.63 -17.61 3.15
N ALA A 23 1.66 -17.95 2.28
CA ALA A 23 1.02 -19.28 2.31
C ALA A 23 1.90 -20.38 1.72
N GLU A 24 2.75 -20.07 0.73
CA GLU A 24 3.52 -21.03 -0.05
C GLU A 24 4.96 -21.23 0.45
N LYS A 25 5.57 -20.23 1.13
CA LYS A 25 7.00 -20.20 1.49
C LYS A 25 7.22 -20.28 3.00
N ASP A 26 8.36 -20.81 3.40
CA ASP A 26 8.76 -20.87 4.81
C ASP A 26 9.44 -19.57 5.31
N SER A 27 9.87 -18.70 4.43
CA SER A 27 10.38 -17.36 4.75
C SER A 27 10.36 -16.45 3.52
N LEU A 28 10.36 -15.13 3.74
CA LEU A 28 10.41 -14.12 2.69
C LEU A 28 11.55 -13.14 2.94
N ASN A 29 12.13 -12.62 1.85
CA ASN A 29 13.04 -11.48 1.86
C ASN A 29 12.34 -10.29 1.21
N VAL A 30 12.28 -9.16 1.90
CA VAL A 30 11.57 -7.98 1.43
C VAL A 30 12.43 -6.72 1.61
N VAL A 31 12.44 -5.87 0.59
CA VAL A 31 13.24 -4.64 0.55
C VAL A 31 12.80 -3.66 1.64
N ASP A 32 13.76 -3.12 2.42
CA ASP A 32 13.50 -2.21 3.54
C ASP A 32 14.03 -0.78 3.35
N ASP A 33 14.87 -0.55 2.34
CA ASP A 33 15.50 0.74 2.03
C ASP A 33 14.78 1.57 0.95
N GLN A 34 13.59 1.15 0.55
CA GLN A 34 12.71 1.90 -0.35
C GLN A 34 11.46 2.33 0.41
N ILE A 35 11.31 3.64 0.59
CA ILE A 35 10.26 4.26 1.39
C ILE A 35 9.21 4.90 0.48
N GLY A 36 7.96 4.63 0.77
CA GLY A 36 6.80 5.18 0.06
C GLY A 36 5.56 5.16 0.94
N THR A 37 4.38 5.25 0.32
CA THR A 37 3.12 5.11 1.04
C THR A 37 2.22 4.12 0.32
N PRO A 38 1.80 3.01 0.97
CA PRO A 38 0.73 2.17 0.45
C PRO A 38 -0.54 2.98 0.22
N THR A 39 -1.23 2.74 -0.89
CA THR A 39 -2.43 3.48 -1.27
C THR A 39 -3.55 2.51 -1.61
N SER A 40 -4.62 2.52 -0.80
CA SER A 40 -5.79 1.72 -1.07
C SER A 40 -6.55 2.26 -2.29
N THR A 41 -7.14 1.36 -3.08
CA THR A 41 -8.03 1.79 -4.16
C THR A 41 -9.27 2.51 -3.63
N TRP A 42 -9.67 2.27 -2.38
CA TRP A 42 -10.80 2.96 -1.76
C TRP A 42 -10.46 4.42 -1.43
N GLY A 43 -9.28 4.67 -0.82
CA GLY A 43 -8.77 6.01 -0.59
C GLY A 43 -8.59 6.78 -1.91
N LEU A 44 -8.04 6.11 -2.92
CA LEU A 44 -7.87 6.69 -4.25
C LEU A 44 -9.21 7.02 -4.92
N ALA A 45 -10.22 6.14 -4.80
CA ALA A 45 -11.55 6.39 -5.35
C ALA A 45 -12.25 7.57 -4.68
N ARG A 46 -12.15 7.71 -3.35
CA ARG A 46 -12.65 8.89 -2.63
C ARG A 46 -12.01 10.19 -3.12
N CYS A 47 -10.70 10.17 -3.34
CA CYS A 47 -9.99 11.33 -3.91
C CYS A 47 -10.45 11.66 -5.34
N ILE A 48 -10.66 10.65 -6.18
CA ILE A 48 -11.16 10.85 -7.55
C ILE A 48 -12.57 11.45 -7.54
N ASP A 49 -13.46 10.92 -6.69
CA ASP A 49 -14.82 11.44 -6.54
C ASP A 49 -14.81 12.90 -6.08
N ALA A 50 -14.01 13.24 -5.06
CA ALA A 50 -13.85 14.62 -4.61
C ALA A 50 -13.30 15.54 -5.73
N ALA A 51 -12.34 15.07 -6.52
CA ALA A 51 -11.78 15.83 -7.63
C ALA A 51 -12.83 16.12 -8.73
N LEU A 52 -13.71 15.15 -9.01
CA LEU A 52 -14.81 15.33 -9.96
C LEU A 52 -15.85 16.32 -9.44
N GLN A 53 -16.26 16.20 -8.18
CA GLN A 53 -17.22 17.10 -7.54
C GLN A 53 -16.72 18.55 -7.50
N GLN A 54 -15.44 18.75 -7.20
CA GLN A 54 -14.78 20.06 -7.17
C GLN A 54 -14.37 20.57 -8.56
N LYS A 55 -14.58 19.79 -9.63
CA LYS A 55 -14.11 20.10 -10.99
C LYS A 55 -12.62 20.47 -11.00
N ALA A 56 -11.83 19.76 -10.21
CA ALA A 56 -10.43 20.05 -9.98
C ALA A 56 -9.61 19.91 -11.26
N THR A 57 -8.68 20.86 -11.48
CA THR A 57 -7.78 20.88 -12.64
C THR A 57 -6.33 20.89 -12.19
N GLY A 58 -5.41 20.66 -13.13
CA GLY A 58 -3.97 20.64 -12.85
C GLY A 58 -3.47 19.26 -12.41
N ILE A 59 -2.32 19.23 -11.72
CA ILE A 59 -1.66 18.02 -11.27
C ILE A 59 -1.97 17.80 -9.80
N LEU A 60 -2.64 16.71 -9.51
CA LEU A 60 -2.96 16.26 -8.15
C LEU A 60 -2.09 15.07 -7.77
N HIS A 61 -1.64 15.02 -6.53
CA HIS A 61 -0.92 13.89 -5.94
C HIS A 61 -1.75 13.26 -4.83
N TRP A 62 -1.86 11.93 -4.82
CA TRP A 62 -2.59 11.20 -3.78
C TRP A 62 -1.89 9.92 -3.37
N SER A 63 -1.83 9.70 -2.09
CA SER A 63 -1.60 8.42 -1.42
C SER A 63 -2.31 8.44 -0.06
N ASP A 64 -2.44 7.30 0.59
CA ASP A 64 -2.91 7.28 1.97
C ASP A 64 -1.92 8.04 2.89
N ALA A 65 -2.27 8.29 4.15
CA ALA A 65 -1.39 8.98 5.10
C ALA A 65 -0.35 8.04 5.71
N GLY A 66 0.77 8.61 6.16
CA GLY A 66 1.90 7.87 6.74
C GLY A 66 2.91 7.41 5.69
N VAL A 67 3.91 6.66 6.14
CA VAL A 67 4.99 6.12 5.29
C VAL A 67 5.30 4.69 5.71
N ALA A 68 5.88 3.91 4.79
CA ALA A 68 6.33 2.54 5.02
C ALA A 68 7.46 2.18 4.06
N SER A 69 8.34 1.24 4.43
CA SER A 69 9.09 0.45 3.48
C SER A 69 8.23 -0.69 2.91
N TRP A 70 8.72 -1.36 1.87
CA TRP A 70 8.07 -2.59 1.42
C TRP A 70 8.08 -3.66 2.51
N TYR A 71 9.16 -3.70 3.32
CA TYR A 71 9.26 -4.59 4.48
C TYR A 71 8.19 -4.29 5.52
N ASP A 72 8.02 -3.02 5.93
CA ASP A 72 6.97 -2.63 6.90
C ASP A 72 5.58 -2.99 6.39
N PHE A 73 5.33 -2.77 5.09
CA PHE A 73 4.06 -3.12 4.48
C PHE A 73 3.82 -4.64 4.47
N ALA A 74 4.85 -5.45 4.16
CA ALA A 74 4.75 -6.91 4.20
C ALA A 74 4.49 -7.44 5.62
N VAL A 75 5.18 -6.91 6.64
CA VAL A 75 4.95 -7.25 8.06
C VAL A 75 3.50 -6.92 8.46
N ALA A 76 3.04 -5.71 8.11
CA ALA A 76 1.68 -5.31 8.39
C ALA A 76 0.62 -6.20 7.72
N ILE A 77 0.86 -6.60 6.47
CA ILE A 77 -0.01 -7.54 5.75
C ILE A 77 -0.09 -8.88 6.51
N GLN A 78 1.05 -9.42 6.96
CA GLN A 78 1.06 -10.67 7.72
C GLN A 78 0.26 -10.54 9.02
N ASP A 79 0.51 -9.49 9.81
CA ASP A 79 -0.17 -9.27 11.09
C ASP A 79 -1.69 -9.21 10.92
N GLU A 80 -2.16 -8.40 9.97
CA GLU A 80 -3.60 -8.21 9.76
C GLU A 80 -4.26 -9.46 9.12
N ALA A 81 -3.55 -10.15 8.23
CA ALA A 81 -4.05 -11.38 7.61
C ALA A 81 -4.17 -12.54 8.62
N LEU A 82 -3.26 -12.64 9.59
CA LEU A 82 -3.37 -13.60 10.69
C LEU A 82 -4.57 -13.28 11.58
N ARG A 83 -4.74 -12.01 11.95
CA ARG A 83 -5.91 -11.56 12.76
C ARG A 83 -7.23 -11.83 12.04
N ALA A 84 -7.27 -11.63 10.74
CA ALA A 84 -8.45 -11.87 9.91
C ALA A 84 -8.68 -13.37 9.59
N GLY A 85 -7.73 -14.26 9.90
CA GLY A 85 -7.82 -15.69 9.58
C GLY A 85 -7.55 -16.04 8.10
N LEU A 86 -6.99 -15.11 7.32
CA LEU A 86 -6.58 -15.34 5.93
C LEU A 86 -5.26 -16.11 5.84
N LEU A 87 -4.42 -16.05 6.87
CA LEU A 87 -3.23 -16.87 7.04
C LEU A 87 -3.35 -17.73 8.29
N GLN A 88 -2.81 -18.96 8.24
CA GLN A 88 -2.86 -19.92 9.34
C GLN A 88 -1.61 -19.86 10.23
N LYS A 89 -0.49 -19.41 9.70
CA LYS A 89 0.80 -19.31 10.39
C LYS A 89 1.58 -18.09 9.94
N ALA A 90 2.38 -17.51 10.83
CA ALA A 90 3.38 -16.52 10.47
C ALA A 90 4.59 -17.19 9.81
N VAL A 91 5.22 -16.48 8.88
CA VAL A 91 6.52 -16.86 8.32
C VAL A 91 7.53 -15.75 8.59
N PRO A 92 8.82 -16.06 8.80
CA PRO A 92 9.85 -15.05 8.94
C PRO A 92 9.93 -14.15 7.71
N ILE A 93 9.83 -12.84 7.92
CA ILE A 93 10.05 -11.82 6.89
C ILE A 93 11.37 -11.13 7.22
N LYS A 94 12.35 -11.25 6.33
CA LYS A 94 13.70 -10.70 6.53
C LYS A 94 13.87 -9.42 5.71
N PRO A 95 14.31 -8.32 6.32
CA PRO A 95 14.64 -7.10 5.59
C PRO A 95 15.90 -7.31 4.75
N ILE A 96 15.90 -6.81 3.52
CA ILE A 96 17.04 -6.81 2.62
C ILE A 96 17.18 -5.46 1.92
N PRO A 97 18.41 -5.02 1.56
CA PRO A 97 18.58 -3.82 0.76
C PRO A 97 18.08 -4.03 -0.67
N GLY A 98 17.62 -2.95 -1.32
CA GLY A 98 17.13 -2.98 -2.70
C GLY A 98 18.15 -3.50 -3.70
N THR A 99 19.46 -3.36 -3.41
CA THR A 99 20.55 -3.93 -4.21
C THR A 99 20.57 -5.46 -4.24
N ALA A 100 20.02 -6.11 -3.21
CA ALA A 100 19.87 -7.56 -3.15
C ALA A 100 18.63 -8.07 -3.92
N TYR A 101 17.78 -7.19 -4.41
CA TYR A 101 16.59 -7.50 -5.19
C TYR A 101 16.60 -6.76 -6.54
N PRO A 102 17.41 -7.21 -7.52
CA PRO A 102 17.52 -6.52 -8.80
C PRO A 102 16.20 -6.51 -9.57
N THR A 103 15.81 -5.34 -10.03
CA THR A 103 14.63 -5.13 -10.88
C THR A 103 15.04 -4.39 -12.15
N PRO A 104 14.34 -4.59 -13.30
CA PRO A 104 14.65 -3.86 -14.54
C PRO A 104 14.57 -2.33 -14.38
N ALA A 105 13.66 -1.84 -13.51
CA ALA A 105 13.50 -0.42 -13.22
C ALA A 105 14.29 -0.04 -11.96
N LYS A 106 15.13 1.01 -12.07
CA LYS A 106 15.77 1.61 -10.91
C LYS A 106 14.71 2.36 -10.08
N ARG A 107 14.40 1.85 -8.90
CA ARG A 107 13.43 2.47 -7.99
C ARG A 107 14.12 3.47 -7.07
N PRO A 108 13.50 4.64 -6.79
CA PRO A 108 14.05 5.60 -5.84
C PRO A 108 13.97 5.01 -4.41
N SER A 109 14.92 5.41 -3.56
CA SER A 109 14.89 5.07 -2.13
C SER A 109 13.77 5.80 -1.37
N PHE A 110 13.29 6.93 -1.89
CA PHE A 110 12.23 7.72 -1.30
C PHE A 110 11.23 8.17 -2.38
N SER A 111 9.97 7.78 -2.26
CA SER A 111 8.91 8.03 -3.24
C SER A 111 7.62 8.56 -2.61
N VAL A 112 7.72 9.17 -1.41
CA VAL A 112 6.56 9.77 -0.73
C VAL A 112 6.08 10.99 -1.50
N LEU A 113 4.77 11.08 -1.71
CA LEU A 113 4.13 12.18 -2.42
C LEU A 113 3.73 13.29 -1.45
N ASP A 114 3.99 14.53 -1.81
CA ASP A 114 3.40 15.69 -1.14
C ASP A 114 1.96 15.88 -1.62
N LYS A 115 1.03 15.82 -0.69
CA LYS A 115 -0.43 15.87 -0.93
C LYS A 115 -1.08 17.14 -0.43
N ARG A 116 -0.31 18.06 0.18
CA ARG A 116 -0.88 19.23 0.86
C ARG A 116 -1.77 20.06 -0.05
N ASP A 117 -1.35 20.33 -1.28
CA ASP A 117 -2.13 21.10 -2.24
C ASP A 117 -3.42 20.35 -2.66
N THR A 118 -3.33 19.03 -2.85
CA THR A 118 -4.50 18.19 -3.18
C THR A 118 -5.52 18.20 -2.04
N ILE A 119 -5.06 18.02 -0.79
CA ILE A 119 -5.91 18.04 0.40
C ILE A 119 -6.61 19.40 0.52
N ALA A 120 -5.85 20.51 0.38
CA ALA A 120 -6.41 21.85 0.45
C ALA A 120 -7.44 22.14 -0.65
N GLN A 121 -7.16 21.68 -1.89
CA GLN A 121 -8.05 21.89 -3.03
C GLN A 121 -9.32 21.05 -2.96
N LEU A 122 -9.20 19.80 -2.53
CA LEU A 122 -10.30 18.84 -2.56
C LEU A 122 -11.07 18.74 -1.24
N HIS A 123 -10.57 19.32 -0.15
CA HIS A 123 -11.10 19.15 1.21
C HIS A 123 -11.31 17.67 1.58
N CYS A 124 -10.37 16.82 1.13
CA CYS A 124 -10.41 15.37 1.29
C CYS A 124 -9.13 14.91 2.00
N GLU A 125 -9.26 14.41 3.22
CA GLU A 125 -8.13 13.93 4.03
C GLU A 125 -7.87 12.44 3.79
N PRO A 126 -6.60 12.03 3.59
CA PRO A 126 -6.26 10.62 3.48
C PRO A 126 -6.30 9.93 4.86
N ALA A 127 -6.94 8.77 4.93
CA ALA A 127 -6.79 7.90 6.09
C ALA A 127 -5.37 7.33 6.17
N HIS A 128 -4.93 6.93 7.37
CA HIS A 128 -3.64 6.28 7.55
C HIS A 128 -3.61 4.93 6.83
N TRP A 129 -2.52 4.62 6.13
CA TRP A 129 -2.39 3.41 5.30
C TRP A 129 -2.66 2.10 6.07
N ARG A 130 -2.36 2.03 7.36
CA ARG A 130 -2.65 0.84 8.18
C ARG A 130 -4.15 0.64 8.42
N HIS A 131 -4.93 1.70 8.57
CA HIS A 131 -6.38 1.59 8.69
C HIS A 131 -6.99 1.10 7.38
N GLU A 132 -6.59 1.69 6.25
CA GLU A 132 -7.02 1.24 4.93
C GLU A 132 -6.65 -0.23 4.67
N LEU A 133 -5.45 -0.68 5.12
CA LEU A 133 -5.04 -2.07 4.99
C LEU A 133 -5.96 -3.02 5.77
N ILE A 134 -6.31 -2.66 7.00
CA ILE A 134 -7.24 -3.44 7.84
C ILE A 134 -8.59 -3.58 7.13
N ASP A 135 -9.12 -2.49 6.60
CA ASP A 135 -10.41 -2.48 5.91
C ASP A 135 -10.40 -3.33 4.63
N VAL A 136 -9.33 -3.21 3.82
CA VAL A 136 -9.17 -4.04 2.61
C VAL A 136 -9.04 -5.53 2.95
N ILE A 137 -8.27 -5.89 3.99
CA ILE A 137 -8.12 -7.29 4.43
C ILE A 137 -9.46 -7.85 4.96
N ASN A 138 -10.20 -7.07 5.73
CA ASN A 138 -11.52 -7.47 6.21
C ASN A 138 -12.52 -7.71 5.05
N ALA A 139 -12.47 -6.87 4.02
CA ALA A 139 -13.29 -7.07 2.83
C ALA A 139 -12.92 -8.34 2.05
N MET A 140 -11.64 -8.75 2.05
CA MET A 140 -11.21 -10.02 1.43
C MET A 140 -11.74 -11.26 2.16
N ARG A 141 -11.97 -11.15 3.47
CA ARG A 141 -12.55 -12.22 4.28
C ARG A 141 -14.03 -12.46 3.95
N SER A 142 -14.74 -11.41 3.53
CA SER A 142 -16.18 -11.43 3.30
C SER A 142 -16.55 -11.79 1.84
N SER A 143 -15.55 -12.00 0.97
CA SER A 143 -15.70 -12.34 -0.45
C SER A 143 -15.43 -13.82 -0.68
#